data_943a972b9e2e83222c6f654645703447
#
_entry.id   943a972b9e2e83222c6f654645703447
#
_cell.length_a   1.000
_cell.length_b   1.000
_cell.length_c   1.000
_cell.angle_alpha   90.00
_cell.angle_beta   90.00
_cell.angle_gamma   90.00
#
_symmetry.space_group_name_H-M   'P 1'
#
loop_
_entity.id
_entity.type
_entity.pdbx_description
1 polymer ?
#
loop_
_entity_poly.entity_id
_entity_poly.type
_entity_poly.pdbx_seq_one_letter_code
_entity_poly.pdbx_strand_id
1 'polypeptide(L)'
;MWRHSPAACRDLGLVSALYSMLRDPEPAVVSFTLQTLNVILEAEGGLRLNRKMASHLLSRVVSYREKEFCFVLDFLHSPDVDEELTLEILNSLDPFLDHPDGNVMLSVAKLFIKLVEKNTSLRISLVKRVTPVFVGYLSSSTQREFNHHLLEYIQNIDQDYVDSLMSHIKVFFPKNKDTEKVKIAKINFLPNLVVEDTAMEAINFMLNLLPQSRSVNIAVFESLARICTSEKSCFAHGIVNLELLLKTDSDAYLEDILACVILFQIDQYSESECEKVIQFVKTIMKSLKVSTIKTCSLLSVFYLLEHFSYNIPQPEHIIEDIMDMDKSTWATEYHSQLLSATYQVFLLRPAATQILMGKLLILYLHM
;
A
#
# COMPACT_ATOMS: atom_id res chain seq x y z
N MET A 1 -28.55 5.22 -27.53
CA MET A 1 -29.95 4.80 -27.71
C MET A 1 -30.53 4.19 -26.43
N TRP A 2 -29.96 3.13 -25.89
CA TRP A 2 -30.43 2.46 -24.66
C TRP A 2 -30.64 3.41 -23.47
N ARG A 3 -29.65 4.29 -23.17
CA ARG A 3 -29.74 5.26 -22.06
C ARG A 3 -30.93 6.24 -22.16
N HIS A 4 -31.46 6.45 -23.35
CA HIS A 4 -32.55 7.39 -23.59
C HIS A 4 -33.95 6.74 -23.66
N SER A 5 -34.03 5.50 -24.13
CA SER A 5 -35.30 4.78 -24.24
C SER A 5 -35.11 3.26 -24.20
N PRO A 6 -34.93 2.67 -22.99
CA PRO A 6 -34.74 1.22 -22.83
C PRO A 6 -35.96 0.40 -23.36
N ALA A 7 -37.16 0.90 -23.12
CA ALA A 7 -38.40 0.21 -23.57
C ALA A 7 -38.44 0.08 -25.09
N ALA A 8 -38.24 1.18 -25.82
CA ALA A 8 -38.21 1.15 -27.28
C ALA A 8 -37.13 0.23 -27.85
N CYS A 9 -35.98 0.12 -27.20
CA CYS A 9 -34.91 -0.81 -27.61
C CYS A 9 -35.34 -2.27 -27.43
N ARG A 10 -36.10 -2.59 -26.37
CA ARG A 10 -36.67 -3.94 -26.16
C ARG A 10 -37.74 -4.25 -27.19
N ASP A 11 -38.64 -3.34 -27.42
CA ASP A 11 -39.76 -3.51 -28.39
C ASP A 11 -39.24 -3.71 -29.82
N LEU A 12 -38.12 -3.09 -30.17
CA LEU A 12 -37.41 -3.29 -31.45
C LEU A 12 -36.60 -4.58 -31.53
N GLY A 13 -36.61 -5.42 -30.51
CA GLY A 13 -35.89 -6.69 -30.50
C GLY A 13 -34.37 -6.58 -30.49
N LEU A 14 -33.80 -5.41 -30.12
CA LEU A 14 -32.37 -5.17 -30.14
C LEU A 14 -31.61 -6.09 -29.19
N VAL A 15 -32.19 -6.42 -28.01
CA VAL A 15 -31.61 -7.34 -27.05
C VAL A 15 -31.48 -8.75 -27.64
N SER A 16 -32.54 -9.23 -28.33
CA SER A 16 -32.52 -10.54 -29.00
C SER A 16 -31.49 -10.58 -30.14
N ALA A 17 -31.34 -9.48 -30.89
CA ALA A 17 -30.34 -9.36 -31.92
C ALA A 17 -28.90 -9.43 -31.32
N LEU A 18 -28.65 -8.74 -30.20
CA LEU A 18 -27.39 -8.83 -29.48
C LEU A 18 -27.09 -10.24 -28.98
N TYR A 19 -28.09 -10.97 -28.45
CA TYR A 19 -27.89 -12.37 -28.08
C TYR A 19 -27.49 -13.27 -29.25
N SER A 20 -28.00 -13.00 -30.47
CA SER A 20 -27.63 -13.72 -31.69
C SER A 20 -26.15 -13.44 -32.10
N MET A 21 -25.68 -12.19 -31.87
CA MET A 21 -24.30 -11.77 -32.16
C MET A 21 -23.26 -12.40 -31.26
N LEU A 22 -23.64 -13.02 -30.13
CA LEU A 22 -22.70 -13.82 -29.31
C LEU A 22 -22.19 -15.06 -30.03
N ARG A 23 -22.80 -15.45 -31.14
CA ARG A 23 -22.36 -16.56 -32.02
C ARG A 23 -21.65 -16.10 -33.27
N ASP A 24 -21.33 -14.82 -33.35
CA ASP A 24 -20.64 -14.25 -34.51
C ASP A 24 -19.25 -14.89 -34.66
N PRO A 25 -18.80 -15.18 -35.89
CA PRO A 25 -17.46 -15.72 -36.14
C PRO A 25 -16.35 -14.75 -35.76
N GLU A 26 -16.59 -13.43 -35.75
CA GLU A 26 -15.59 -12.41 -35.39
C GLU A 26 -15.49 -12.21 -33.87
N PRO A 27 -14.32 -12.49 -33.25
CA PRO A 27 -14.12 -12.37 -31.82
C PRO A 27 -14.40 -10.96 -31.25
N ALA A 28 -14.07 -9.92 -32.02
CA ALA A 28 -14.32 -8.53 -31.62
C ALA A 28 -15.84 -8.27 -31.44
N VAL A 29 -16.67 -8.79 -32.35
CA VAL A 29 -18.14 -8.66 -32.26
C VAL A 29 -18.65 -9.33 -31.00
N VAL A 30 -18.16 -10.51 -30.69
CA VAL A 30 -18.57 -11.27 -29.48
C VAL A 30 -18.20 -10.50 -28.21
N SER A 31 -16.95 -10.00 -28.09
CA SER A 31 -16.49 -9.29 -26.90
C SER A 31 -17.26 -7.98 -26.68
N PHE A 32 -17.47 -7.17 -27.73
CA PHE A 32 -18.26 -5.93 -27.62
C PHE A 32 -19.74 -6.21 -27.35
N THR A 33 -20.26 -7.30 -27.87
CA THR A 33 -21.65 -7.72 -27.57
C THR A 33 -21.83 -8.12 -26.12
N LEU A 34 -20.88 -8.86 -25.55
CA LEU A 34 -20.86 -9.21 -24.11
C LEU A 34 -20.85 -7.95 -23.23
N GLN A 35 -19.98 -6.98 -23.52
CA GLN A 35 -19.95 -5.71 -22.80
C GLN A 35 -21.27 -4.97 -22.91
N THR A 36 -21.83 -4.87 -24.13
CA THR A 36 -23.07 -4.15 -24.37
C THR A 36 -24.23 -4.80 -23.63
N LEU A 37 -24.36 -6.11 -23.67
CA LEU A 37 -25.38 -6.85 -22.93
C LEU A 37 -25.22 -6.71 -21.42
N ASN A 38 -23.99 -6.75 -20.89
CA ASN A 38 -23.76 -6.56 -19.47
C ASN A 38 -24.21 -5.18 -18.99
N VAL A 39 -23.91 -4.11 -19.75
CA VAL A 39 -24.37 -2.73 -19.45
C VAL A 39 -25.90 -2.61 -19.56
N ILE A 40 -26.51 -3.24 -20.58
CA ILE A 40 -27.95 -3.19 -20.78
C ILE A 40 -28.72 -3.90 -19.66
N LEU A 41 -28.17 -5.03 -19.21
CA LEU A 41 -28.79 -5.88 -18.19
C LEU A 41 -28.33 -5.55 -16.76
N GLU A 42 -27.47 -4.53 -16.57
CA GLU A 42 -26.96 -4.14 -15.27
C GLU A 42 -28.08 -3.92 -14.24
N ALA A 43 -29.15 -3.25 -14.64
CA ALA A 43 -30.32 -3.03 -13.79
C ALA A 43 -31.11 -4.31 -13.45
N GLU A 44 -30.90 -5.39 -14.19
CA GLU A 44 -31.52 -6.72 -14.00
C GLU A 44 -30.57 -7.73 -13.32
N GLY A 45 -29.42 -7.27 -12.83
CA GLY A 45 -28.43 -8.10 -12.18
C GLY A 45 -27.30 -8.58 -13.12
N GLY A 46 -27.17 -7.97 -14.31
CA GLY A 46 -26.15 -8.28 -15.31
C GLY A 46 -26.49 -9.48 -16.19
N LEU A 47 -25.59 -9.77 -17.13
CA LEU A 47 -25.73 -10.93 -18.02
C LEU A 47 -25.36 -12.22 -17.26
N ARG A 48 -26.32 -13.15 -17.14
CA ARG A 48 -26.07 -14.43 -16.45
C ARG A 48 -25.33 -15.41 -17.35
N LEU A 49 -24.24 -15.92 -16.87
CA LEU A 49 -23.45 -16.94 -17.53
C LEU A 49 -24.14 -18.30 -17.41
N ASN A 50 -24.45 -18.93 -18.54
CA ASN A 50 -24.84 -20.33 -18.54
C ASN A 50 -23.70 -21.20 -19.09
N ARG A 51 -23.68 -22.49 -18.73
CA ARG A 51 -22.61 -23.43 -19.09
C ARG A 51 -22.35 -23.47 -20.60
N LYS A 52 -23.41 -23.47 -21.45
CA LYS A 52 -23.26 -23.50 -22.89
C LYS A 52 -22.55 -22.25 -23.44
N MET A 53 -22.84 -21.09 -22.86
CA MET A 53 -22.19 -19.84 -23.22
C MET A 53 -20.72 -19.83 -22.76
N ALA A 54 -20.46 -20.26 -21.54
CA ALA A 54 -19.10 -20.40 -21.03
C ALA A 54 -18.23 -21.32 -21.89
N SER A 55 -18.70 -22.55 -22.15
CA SER A 55 -17.97 -23.51 -23.00
C SER A 55 -17.79 -22.98 -24.43
N HIS A 56 -18.78 -22.23 -24.98
CA HIS A 56 -18.63 -21.57 -26.29
C HIS A 56 -17.50 -20.51 -26.27
N LEU A 57 -17.46 -19.66 -25.26
CA LEU A 57 -16.42 -18.63 -25.11
C LEU A 57 -15.05 -19.28 -24.90
N LEU A 58 -14.95 -20.30 -24.05
CA LEU A 58 -13.71 -21.04 -23.78
C LEU A 58 -13.18 -21.75 -25.01
N SER A 59 -14.04 -22.33 -25.85
CA SER A 59 -13.60 -23.00 -27.08
C SER A 59 -12.93 -22.06 -28.10
N ARG A 60 -13.16 -20.75 -27.97
CA ARG A 60 -12.63 -19.72 -28.87
C ARG A 60 -11.56 -18.83 -28.23
N VAL A 61 -11.09 -19.18 -27.04
CA VAL A 61 -10.15 -18.36 -26.24
C VAL A 61 -8.92 -17.92 -27.04
N VAL A 62 -8.33 -18.81 -27.84
CA VAL A 62 -7.15 -18.53 -28.65
C VAL A 62 -7.41 -17.52 -29.78
N SER A 63 -8.64 -17.30 -30.16
CA SER A 63 -8.98 -16.39 -31.26
C SER A 63 -9.17 -14.93 -30.83
N TYR A 64 -9.31 -14.67 -29.52
CA TYR A 64 -9.44 -13.30 -29.00
C TYR A 64 -8.08 -12.59 -28.96
N ARG A 65 -8.09 -11.29 -29.28
CA ARG A 65 -6.94 -10.41 -29.02
C ARG A 65 -6.87 -10.06 -27.54
N GLU A 66 -5.72 -9.64 -27.07
CA GLU A 66 -5.45 -9.37 -25.65
C GLU A 66 -6.55 -8.58 -24.94
N LYS A 67 -7.00 -7.45 -25.53
CA LYS A 67 -8.07 -6.62 -24.94
C LYS A 67 -9.44 -7.33 -24.96
N GLU A 68 -9.78 -7.97 -26.05
CA GLU A 68 -11.03 -8.72 -26.20
C GLU A 68 -11.08 -9.87 -25.21
N PHE A 69 -9.94 -10.53 -25.01
CA PHE A 69 -9.79 -11.62 -24.07
C PHE A 69 -10.02 -11.17 -22.62
N CYS A 70 -9.42 -10.06 -22.19
CA CYS A 70 -9.66 -9.51 -20.86
C CYS A 70 -11.16 -9.26 -20.59
N PHE A 71 -11.90 -8.74 -21.57
CA PHE A 71 -13.37 -8.55 -21.45
C PHE A 71 -14.14 -9.87 -21.32
N VAL A 72 -13.71 -10.89 -22.05
CA VAL A 72 -14.32 -12.24 -21.94
C VAL A 72 -14.07 -12.83 -20.55
N LEU A 73 -12.87 -12.63 -20.00
CA LEU A 73 -12.50 -13.10 -18.65
C LEU A 73 -13.34 -12.41 -17.56
N ASP A 74 -13.56 -11.11 -17.66
CA ASP A 74 -14.41 -10.37 -16.72
C ASP A 74 -15.84 -10.92 -16.71
N PHE A 75 -16.32 -11.37 -17.86
CA PHE A 75 -17.64 -11.98 -17.98
C PHE A 75 -17.71 -13.41 -17.44
N LEU A 76 -16.64 -14.19 -17.55
CA LEU A 76 -16.57 -15.56 -16.98
C LEU A 76 -16.63 -15.56 -15.44
N HIS A 77 -16.45 -14.42 -14.80
CA HIS A 77 -16.64 -14.25 -13.37
C HIS A 77 -18.14 -14.05 -13.05
N SER A 78 -18.91 -15.12 -12.98
CA SER A 78 -20.31 -15.09 -12.53
C SER A 78 -20.47 -15.80 -11.18
N PRO A 79 -21.31 -15.29 -10.26
CA PRO A 79 -21.54 -15.96 -8.97
C PRO A 79 -22.25 -17.31 -9.08
N ASP A 80 -22.82 -17.64 -10.23
CA ASP A 80 -23.61 -18.86 -10.49
C ASP A 80 -22.78 -19.99 -11.13
N VAL A 81 -21.44 -19.91 -11.11
CA VAL A 81 -20.56 -20.93 -11.66
C VAL A 81 -20.51 -22.13 -10.72
N ASP A 82 -20.87 -23.31 -11.22
CA ASP A 82 -20.77 -24.58 -10.49
C ASP A 82 -19.32 -25.09 -10.44
N GLU A 83 -19.06 -26.08 -9.58
CA GLU A 83 -17.70 -26.60 -9.36
C GLU A 83 -17.12 -27.25 -10.64
N GLU A 84 -17.96 -27.91 -11.44
CA GLU A 84 -17.53 -28.58 -12.68
C GLU A 84 -17.13 -27.54 -13.74
N LEU A 85 -17.91 -26.46 -13.90
CA LEU A 85 -17.58 -25.36 -14.78
C LEU A 85 -16.33 -24.58 -14.29
N THR A 86 -16.19 -24.43 -12.98
CA THR A 86 -14.97 -23.86 -12.38
C THR A 86 -13.72 -24.62 -12.83
N LEU A 87 -13.73 -25.95 -12.72
CA LEU A 87 -12.62 -26.80 -13.15
C LEU A 87 -12.40 -26.72 -14.68
N GLU A 88 -13.46 -26.66 -15.48
CA GLU A 88 -13.35 -26.48 -16.94
C GLU A 88 -12.67 -25.14 -17.27
N ILE A 89 -13.06 -24.05 -16.61
CA ILE A 89 -12.45 -22.72 -16.79
C ILE A 89 -10.97 -22.74 -16.39
N LEU A 90 -10.65 -23.28 -15.19
CA LEU A 90 -9.28 -23.34 -14.69
C LEU A 90 -8.38 -24.12 -15.66
N ASN A 91 -8.81 -25.31 -16.11
CA ASN A 91 -8.03 -26.15 -17.01
C ASN A 91 -7.84 -25.50 -18.41
N SER A 92 -8.87 -24.85 -18.93
CA SER A 92 -8.81 -24.23 -20.26
C SER A 92 -7.93 -22.99 -20.30
N LEU A 93 -7.86 -22.25 -19.19
CA LEU A 93 -7.15 -20.98 -19.11
C LEU A 93 -5.78 -21.07 -18.43
N ASP A 94 -5.41 -22.21 -17.81
CA ASP A 94 -4.10 -22.36 -17.14
C ASP A 94 -2.90 -21.98 -18.03
N PRO A 95 -2.85 -22.33 -19.33
CA PRO A 95 -1.73 -21.92 -20.19
C PRO A 95 -1.56 -20.42 -20.32
N PHE A 96 -2.61 -19.62 -20.10
CA PHE A 96 -2.58 -18.16 -20.19
C PHE A 96 -1.99 -17.49 -18.96
N LEU A 97 -1.75 -18.20 -17.87
CA LEU A 97 -0.93 -17.70 -16.75
C LEU A 97 0.52 -17.47 -17.18
N ASP A 98 1.02 -18.16 -18.18
CA ASP A 98 2.37 -18.00 -18.72
C ASP A 98 2.38 -17.11 -20.00
N HIS A 99 1.29 -16.35 -20.25
CA HIS A 99 1.16 -15.49 -21.43
C HIS A 99 2.17 -14.34 -21.39
N PRO A 100 2.83 -13.98 -22.51
CA PRO A 100 3.85 -12.92 -22.52
C PRO A 100 3.31 -11.52 -22.19
N ASP A 101 2.04 -11.24 -22.45
CA ASP A 101 1.37 -10.00 -22.01
C ASP A 101 0.92 -10.14 -20.56
N GLY A 102 1.47 -9.27 -19.67
CA GLY A 102 1.17 -9.30 -18.25
C GLY A 102 -0.30 -8.97 -17.93
N ASN A 103 -0.99 -8.16 -18.74
CA ASN A 103 -2.39 -7.83 -18.50
C ASN A 103 -3.29 -9.05 -18.70
N VAL A 104 -2.98 -9.86 -19.72
CA VAL A 104 -3.68 -11.14 -19.95
C VAL A 104 -3.45 -12.08 -18.77
N MET A 105 -2.20 -12.27 -18.38
CA MET A 105 -1.84 -13.12 -17.22
C MET A 105 -2.57 -12.67 -15.96
N LEU A 106 -2.52 -11.35 -15.66
CA LEU A 106 -3.13 -10.81 -14.45
C LEU A 106 -4.66 -10.95 -14.47
N SER A 107 -5.31 -10.78 -15.63
CA SER A 107 -6.75 -10.97 -15.76
C SER A 107 -7.15 -12.43 -15.52
N VAL A 108 -6.37 -13.38 -16.03
CA VAL A 108 -6.57 -14.81 -15.76
C VAL A 108 -6.35 -15.14 -14.29
N ALA A 109 -5.27 -14.62 -13.69
CA ALA A 109 -4.98 -14.84 -12.27
C ALA A 109 -6.11 -14.28 -11.37
N LYS A 110 -6.62 -13.08 -11.68
CA LYS A 110 -7.77 -12.47 -10.97
C LYS A 110 -9.02 -13.33 -11.06
N LEU A 111 -9.33 -13.83 -12.26
CA LEU A 111 -10.47 -14.72 -12.45
C LEU A 111 -10.31 -16.00 -11.61
N PHE A 112 -9.15 -16.64 -11.68
CA PHE A 112 -8.87 -17.87 -10.95
C PHE A 112 -9.02 -17.69 -9.43
N ILE A 113 -8.41 -16.64 -8.88
CA ILE A 113 -8.47 -16.35 -7.44
C ILE A 113 -9.93 -16.17 -6.97
N LYS A 114 -10.73 -15.47 -7.76
CA LYS A 114 -12.16 -15.30 -7.45
C LYS A 114 -12.97 -16.60 -7.56
N LEU A 115 -12.70 -17.42 -8.58
CA LEU A 115 -13.42 -18.69 -8.78
C LEU A 115 -13.15 -19.70 -7.66
N VAL A 116 -11.94 -19.70 -7.08
CA VAL A 116 -11.57 -20.66 -6.03
C VAL A 116 -11.80 -20.12 -4.60
N GLU A 117 -12.29 -18.90 -4.43
CA GLU A 117 -12.45 -18.24 -3.13
C GLU A 117 -13.19 -19.11 -2.11
N LYS A 118 -14.21 -19.85 -2.56
CA LYS A 118 -15.04 -20.73 -1.72
C LYS A 118 -14.48 -22.16 -1.55
N ASN A 119 -13.48 -22.56 -2.35
CA ASN A 119 -12.94 -23.92 -2.34
C ASN A 119 -11.49 -23.95 -1.86
N THR A 120 -11.28 -24.29 -0.59
CA THR A 120 -9.97 -24.26 0.07
C THR A 120 -8.93 -25.16 -0.61
N SER A 121 -9.32 -26.34 -1.10
CA SER A 121 -8.38 -27.28 -1.73
C SER A 121 -7.87 -26.76 -3.07
N LEU A 122 -8.74 -26.20 -3.88
CA LEU A 122 -8.38 -25.56 -5.15
C LEU A 122 -7.55 -24.30 -4.90
N ARG A 123 -7.87 -23.52 -3.85
CA ARG A 123 -7.13 -22.32 -3.47
C ARG A 123 -5.67 -22.63 -3.13
N ILE A 124 -5.41 -23.64 -2.31
CA ILE A 124 -4.03 -24.06 -1.99
C ILE A 124 -3.26 -24.46 -3.26
N SER A 125 -3.90 -25.19 -4.16
CA SER A 125 -3.27 -25.59 -5.43
C SER A 125 -2.99 -24.38 -6.33
N LEU A 126 -3.93 -23.42 -6.37
CA LEU A 126 -3.78 -22.19 -7.15
C LEU A 126 -2.69 -21.29 -6.60
N VAL A 127 -2.58 -21.13 -5.29
CA VAL A 127 -1.48 -20.37 -4.65
C VAL A 127 -0.13 -20.88 -5.14
N LYS A 128 0.08 -22.20 -5.13
CA LYS A 128 1.33 -22.81 -5.60
C LYS A 128 1.59 -22.58 -7.09
N ARG A 129 0.53 -22.46 -7.90
CA ARG A 129 0.66 -22.23 -9.36
C ARG A 129 0.89 -20.77 -9.71
N VAL A 130 0.22 -19.84 -9.04
CA VAL A 130 0.24 -18.40 -9.35
C VAL A 130 1.47 -17.71 -8.77
N THR A 131 1.92 -18.10 -7.58
CA THR A 131 3.07 -17.47 -6.91
C THR A 131 4.33 -17.41 -7.78
N PRO A 132 4.82 -18.53 -8.38
CA PRO A 132 5.99 -18.48 -9.26
C PRO A 132 5.78 -17.59 -10.49
N VAL A 133 4.55 -17.49 -10.99
CA VAL A 133 4.21 -16.62 -12.12
C VAL A 133 4.39 -15.15 -11.72
N PHE A 134 3.82 -14.72 -10.59
CA PHE A 134 3.98 -13.34 -10.08
C PHE A 134 5.45 -13.02 -9.83
N VAL A 135 6.19 -13.93 -9.20
CA VAL A 135 7.64 -13.79 -8.95
C VAL A 135 8.42 -13.66 -10.26
N GLY A 136 8.06 -14.44 -11.28
CA GLY A 136 8.67 -14.38 -12.61
C GLY A 136 8.50 -13.00 -13.27
N TYR A 137 7.28 -12.47 -13.27
CA TYR A 137 6.99 -11.13 -13.82
C TYR A 137 7.68 -10.01 -13.05
N LEU A 138 7.65 -10.02 -11.71
CA LEU A 138 8.32 -9.02 -10.87
C LEU A 138 9.85 -9.08 -11.00
N SER A 139 10.39 -10.26 -11.32
CA SER A 139 11.83 -10.43 -11.58
C SER A 139 12.26 -9.87 -12.93
N SER A 140 11.34 -9.88 -13.91
CA SER A 140 11.56 -9.38 -15.25
C SER A 140 11.57 -7.84 -15.27
N SER A 141 12.56 -7.25 -15.91
CA SER A 141 12.67 -5.80 -16.04
C SER A 141 11.98 -5.23 -17.28
N THR A 142 11.29 -6.06 -18.06
CA THR A 142 10.79 -5.70 -19.40
C THR A 142 9.49 -4.90 -19.37
N GLN A 143 8.63 -5.12 -18.38
CA GLN A 143 7.28 -4.52 -18.30
C GLN A 143 7.13 -3.65 -17.04
N ARG A 144 7.81 -2.51 -16.99
CA ARG A 144 7.88 -1.65 -15.78
C ARG A 144 6.54 -1.10 -15.32
N GLU A 145 5.68 -0.68 -16.26
CA GLU A 145 4.34 -0.14 -15.92
C GLU A 145 3.44 -1.25 -15.40
N PHE A 146 3.50 -2.43 -16.02
CA PHE A 146 2.77 -3.60 -15.58
C PHE A 146 3.19 -4.04 -14.16
N ASN A 147 4.48 -4.01 -13.83
CA ASN A 147 4.95 -4.36 -12.49
C ASN A 147 4.32 -3.49 -11.39
N HIS A 148 4.01 -2.23 -11.66
CA HIS A 148 3.28 -1.39 -10.71
C HIS A 148 1.85 -1.89 -10.51
N HIS A 149 1.11 -2.19 -11.57
CA HIS A 149 -0.25 -2.74 -11.48
C HIS A 149 -0.30 -4.11 -10.81
N LEU A 150 0.71 -4.95 -11.07
CA LEU A 150 0.82 -6.25 -10.39
C LEU A 150 1.05 -6.08 -8.89
N LEU A 151 1.94 -5.15 -8.48
CA LEU A 151 2.18 -4.85 -7.06
C LEU A 151 0.94 -4.27 -6.38
N GLU A 152 0.22 -3.35 -7.03
CA GLU A 152 -1.05 -2.82 -6.50
C GLU A 152 -2.09 -3.95 -6.29
N TYR A 153 -2.13 -4.91 -7.19
CA TYR A 153 -3.01 -6.07 -7.03
C TYR A 153 -2.57 -6.98 -5.87
N ILE A 154 -1.27 -7.30 -5.79
CA ILE A 154 -0.72 -8.15 -4.72
C ILE A 154 -0.91 -7.53 -3.32
N GLN A 155 -0.91 -6.21 -3.19
CA GLN A 155 -1.16 -5.52 -1.93
C GLN A 155 -2.59 -5.75 -1.37
N ASN A 156 -3.52 -6.11 -2.24
CA ASN A 156 -4.94 -6.30 -1.91
C ASN A 156 -5.40 -7.76 -2.03
N ILE A 157 -4.46 -8.70 -2.16
CA ILE A 157 -4.75 -10.13 -2.30
C ILE A 157 -4.87 -10.81 -0.92
N ASP A 158 -5.53 -11.97 -0.87
CA ASP A 158 -5.66 -12.75 0.36
C ASP A 158 -4.32 -13.15 0.98
N GLN A 159 -4.29 -13.27 2.30
CA GLN A 159 -3.08 -13.55 3.08
C GLN A 159 -2.37 -14.84 2.66
N ASP A 160 -3.08 -15.89 2.24
CA ASP A 160 -2.46 -17.14 1.79
C ASP A 160 -1.48 -16.95 0.63
N TYR A 161 -1.77 -15.99 -0.27
CA TYR A 161 -0.87 -15.65 -1.38
C TYR A 161 0.32 -14.84 -0.87
N VAL A 162 0.11 -13.92 0.06
CA VAL A 162 1.17 -13.14 0.69
C VAL A 162 2.15 -14.07 1.41
N ASP A 163 1.65 -15.02 2.18
CA ASP A 163 2.47 -16.00 2.90
C ASP A 163 3.35 -16.84 1.94
N SER A 164 2.81 -17.19 0.78
CA SER A 164 3.58 -17.91 -0.25
C SER A 164 4.70 -17.06 -0.87
N LEU A 165 4.54 -15.72 -0.87
CA LEU A 165 5.54 -14.78 -1.40
C LEU A 165 6.68 -14.51 -0.41
N MET A 166 6.52 -14.80 0.88
CA MET A 166 7.54 -14.57 1.91
C MET A 166 8.87 -15.24 1.57
N SER A 167 8.83 -16.46 1.02
CA SER A 167 10.04 -17.18 0.57
C SER A 167 10.77 -16.51 -0.60
N HIS A 168 10.12 -15.56 -1.26
CA HIS A 168 10.63 -14.83 -2.43
C HIS A 168 10.89 -13.35 -2.15
N ILE A 169 11.06 -12.95 -0.88
CA ILE A 169 11.21 -11.55 -0.44
C ILE A 169 12.23 -10.75 -1.26
N LYS A 170 13.33 -11.37 -1.72
CA LYS A 170 14.38 -10.71 -2.51
C LYS A 170 13.90 -10.13 -3.86
N VAL A 171 12.80 -10.62 -4.39
CA VAL A 171 12.21 -10.09 -5.63
C VAL A 171 11.58 -8.72 -5.38
N PHE A 172 11.12 -8.49 -4.15
CA PHE A 172 10.52 -7.22 -3.71
C PHE A 172 11.57 -6.18 -3.31
N PHE A 173 12.85 -6.52 -3.27
CA PHE A 173 13.89 -5.52 -3.08
C PHE A 173 13.98 -4.61 -4.31
N PRO A 174 13.85 -3.27 -4.14
CA PRO A 174 13.95 -2.32 -5.23
C PRO A 174 15.27 -2.44 -5.99
N LYS A 175 15.18 -2.43 -7.33
CA LYS A 175 16.34 -2.44 -8.22
C LYS A 175 16.61 -1.03 -8.77
N ASN A 176 17.85 -0.75 -9.16
CA ASN A 176 18.20 0.55 -9.75
C ASN A 176 17.39 0.90 -11.01
N LYS A 177 16.94 -0.12 -11.76
CA LYS A 177 16.15 0.02 -12.98
C LYS A 177 14.65 0.25 -12.73
N ASP A 178 14.16 0.05 -11.50
CA ASP A 178 12.77 0.24 -11.15
C ASP A 178 12.42 1.75 -11.20
N THR A 179 11.22 2.06 -11.68
CA THR A 179 10.69 3.43 -11.61
C THR A 179 10.43 3.80 -10.15
N GLU A 180 10.37 5.09 -9.85
CA GLU A 180 10.10 5.58 -8.49
C GLU A 180 8.82 4.97 -7.91
N LYS A 181 7.74 4.91 -8.69
CA LYS A 181 6.47 4.28 -8.29
C LYS A 181 6.63 2.81 -7.93
N VAL A 182 7.36 2.04 -8.74
CA VAL A 182 7.63 0.62 -8.47
C VAL A 182 8.51 0.44 -7.25
N LYS A 183 9.52 1.31 -7.05
CA LYS A 183 10.35 1.28 -5.83
C LYS A 183 9.49 1.49 -4.59
N ILE A 184 8.66 2.54 -4.56
CA ILE A 184 7.76 2.85 -3.45
C ILE A 184 6.79 1.70 -3.19
N ALA A 185 6.16 1.16 -4.24
CA ALA A 185 5.22 0.04 -4.09
C ALA A 185 5.89 -1.21 -3.50
N LYS A 186 7.11 -1.54 -3.94
CA LYS A 186 7.90 -2.65 -3.38
C LYS A 186 8.26 -2.40 -1.91
N ILE A 187 8.78 -1.21 -1.60
CA ILE A 187 9.17 -0.84 -0.23
C ILE A 187 7.96 -0.93 0.71
N ASN A 188 6.82 -0.37 0.31
CA ASN A 188 5.60 -0.38 1.13
C ASN A 188 5.03 -1.78 1.35
N PHE A 189 5.32 -2.73 0.46
CA PHE A 189 4.87 -4.11 0.59
C PHE A 189 5.83 -4.99 1.41
N LEU A 190 7.12 -4.65 1.49
CA LEU A 190 8.13 -5.41 2.22
C LEU A 190 7.73 -5.76 3.67
N PRO A 191 7.16 -4.85 4.48
CA PRO A 191 6.75 -5.18 5.84
C PRO A 191 5.79 -6.37 5.95
N ASN A 192 4.97 -6.62 4.92
CA ASN A 192 4.03 -7.75 4.90
C ASN A 192 4.71 -9.10 4.61
N LEU A 193 5.93 -9.08 4.09
CA LEU A 193 6.70 -10.27 3.71
C LEU A 193 7.81 -10.61 4.71
N VAL A 194 8.13 -9.68 5.61
CA VAL A 194 9.23 -9.84 6.56
C VAL A 194 8.79 -10.76 7.68
N VAL A 195 9.68 -11.72 8.00
CA VAL A 195 9.62 -12.58 9.19
C VAL A 195 10.91 -12.37 9.99
N GLU A 196 10.97 -12.86 11.22
CA GLU A 196 12.10 -12.65 12.14
C GLU A 196 13.46 -12.90 11.48
N ASP A 197 13.60 -14.02 10.75
CA ASP A 197 14.84 -14.40 10.07
C ASP A 197 15.26 -13.44 8.94
N THR A 198 14.32 -12.77 8.29
CA THR A 198 14.59 -11.88 7.14
C THR A 198 14.58 -10.40 7.50
N ALA A 199 14.14 -10.06 8.71
CA ALA A 199 13.95 -8.67 9.13
C ALA A 199 15.25 -7.86 9.10
N MET A 200 16.35 -8.42 9.60
CA MET A 200 17.65 -7.77 9.59
C MET A 200 18.17 -7.53 8.15
N GLU A 201 17.98 -8.50 7.25
CA GLU A 201 18.38 -8.34 5.84
C GLU A 201 17.56 -7.22 5.18
N ALA A 202 16.25 -7.18 5.41
CA ALA A 202 15.36 -6.15 4.86
C ALA A 202 15.70 -4.75 5.38
N ILE A 203 15.94 -4.58 6.69
CA ILE A 203 16.35 -3.30 7.30
C ILE A 203 17.66 -2.82 6.69
N ASN A 204 18.68 -3.66 6.67
CA ASN A 204 19.98 -3.29 6.11
C ASN A 204 19.89 -2.95 4.62
N PHE A 205 19.10 -3.68 3.86
CA PHE A 205 18.88 -3.38 2.45
C PHE A 205 18.22 -2.00 2.26
N MET A 206 17.16 -1.69 3.02
CA MET A 206 16.47 -0.41 2.93
C MET A 206 17.35 0.77 3.31
N LEU A 207 18.15 0.64 4.36
CA LEU A 207 19.11 1.67 4.78
C LEU A 207 20.21 1.91 3.72
N ASN A 208 20.69 0.84 3.08
CA ASN A 208 21.67 0.94 1.99
C ASN A 208 21.08 1.53 0.69
N LEU A 209 19.75 1.58 0.58
CA LEU A 209 19.08 2.21 -0.57
C LEU A 209 19.20 3.74 -0.52
N LEU A 210 19.37 4.33 0.66
CA LEU A 210 19.50 5.77 0.87
C LEU A 210 20.89 6.28 0.40
N PRO A 211 20.99 7.53 -0.16
CA PRO A 211 19.91 8.49 -0.41
C PRO A 211 19.18 8.29 -1.74
N GLN A 212 17.90 8.58 -1.76
CA GLN A 212 17.04 8.55 -2.95
C GLN A 212 16.22 9.87 -3.03
N SER A 213 15.18 9.88 -3.87
CA SER A 213 14.20 10.97 -3.83
C SER A 213 13.46 11.00 -2.48
N ARG A 214 12.94 12.18 -2.10
CA ARG A 214 12.23 12.36 -0.83
C ARG A 214 11.08 11.35 -0.66
N SER A 215 10.30 11.11 -1.71
CA SER A 215 9.18 10.17 -1.68
C SER A 215 9.63 8.74 -1.35
N VAL A 216 10.78 8.33 -1.91
CA VAL A 216 11.37 7.01 -1.64
C VAL A 216 11.94 6.97 -0.23
N ASN A 217 12.62 8.03 0.24
CA ASN A 217 13.15 8.09 1.60
C ASN A 217 12.04 7.96 2.64
N ILE A 218 10.93 8.68 2.47
CA ILE A 218 9.76 8.58 3.36
C ILE A 218 9.22 7.14 3.36
N ALA A 219 9.04 6.53 2.19
CA ALA A 219 8.58 5.15 2.11
C ALA A 219 9.53 4.16 2.81
N VAL A 220 10.86 4.39 2.72
CA VAL A 220 11.86 3.61 3.45
C VAL A 220 11.66 3.73 4.96
N PHE A 221 11.54 4.96 5.50
CA PHE A 221 11.39 5.16 6.94
C PHE A 221 10.05 4.66 7.47
N GLU A 222 8.95 4.82 6.72
CA GLU A 222 7.64 4.25 7.06
C GLU A 222 7.68 2.72 7.11
N SER A 223 8.32 2.10 6.14
CA SER A 223 8.45 0.64 6.09
C SER A 223 9.38 0.10 7.17
N LEU A 224 10.47 0.82 7.48
CA LEU A 224 11.33 0.51 8.62
C LEU A 224 10.55 0.56 9.93
N ALA A 225 9.73 1.60 10.13
CA ALA A 225 8.90 1.72 11.31
C ALA A 225 7.96 0.52 11.46
N ARG A 226 7.27 0.12 10.38
CA ARG A 226 6.38 -1.05 10.39
C ARG A 226 7.12 -2.34 10.70
N ILE A 227 8.29 -2.58 10.12
CA ILE A 227 9.09 -3.78 10.41
C ILE A 227 9.56 -3.77 11.86
N CYS A 228 10.05 -2.65 12.36
CA CYS A 228 10.50 -2.53 13.75
C CYS A 228 9.35 -2.72 14.76
N THR A 229 8.12 -2.33 14.43
CA THR A 229 6.96 -2.51 15.29
C THR A 229 6.39 -3.93 15.23
N SER A 230 6.43 -4.60 14.07
CA SER A 230 6.01 -6.00 13.95
C SER A 230 7.04 -6.96 14.54
N GLU A 231 8.33 -6.74 14.27
CA GLU A 231 9.44 -7.60 14.68
C GLU A 231 10.29 -6.92 15.76
N LYS A 232 9.85 -7.04 17.03
CA LYS A 232 10.48 -6.36 18.17
C LYS A 232 11.97 -6.68 18.33
N SER A 233 12.42 -7.87 17.93
CA SER A 233 13.85 -8.26 17.96
C SER A 233 14.74 -7.32 17.14
N CYS A 234 14.20 -6.68 16.10
CA CYS A 234 14.95 -5.79 15.20
C CYS A 234 14.83 -4.31 15.55
N PHE A 235 13.95 -3.94 16.49
CA PHE A 235 13.70 -2.54 16.86
C PHE A 235 14.98 -1.80 17.25
N ALA A 236 15.73 -2.37 18.18
CA ALA A 236 16.97 -1.77 18.68
C ALA A 236 18.01 -1.54 17.56
N HIS A 237 18.09 -2.45 16.60
CA HIS A 237 18.96 -2.32 15.43
C HIS A 237 18.47 -1.20 14.51
N GLY A 238 17.19 -1.11 14.23
CA GLY A 238 16.59 -0.04 13.43
C GLY A 238 16.89 1.34 14.01
N ILE A 239 16.62 1.54 15.30
CA ILE A 239 16.82 2.82 16.01
C ILE A 239 18.32 3.23 16.01
N VAL A 240 19.24 2.30 16.27
CA VAL A 240 20.69 2.60 16.26
C VAL A 240 21.14 3.04 14.86
N ASN A 241 20.66 2.42 13.80
CA ASN A 241 21.01 2.83 12.44
C ASN A 241 20.41 4.20 12.06
N LEU A 242 19.17 4.49 12.47
CA LEU A 242 18.58 5.82 12.27
C LEU A 242 19.35 6.91 13.03
N GLU A 243 19.79 6.62 14.26
CA GLU A 243 20.66 7.52 15.02
C GLU A 243 21.98 7.78 14.30
N LEU A 244 22.59 6.73 13.72
CA LEU A 244 23.82 6.85 12.96
C LEU A 244 23.63 7.71 11.70
N LEU A 245 22.54 7.54 10.98
CA LEU A 245 22.19 8.39 9.82
C LEU A 245 22.07 9.85 10.20
N LEU A 246 21.41 10.17 11.32
CA LEU A 246 21.28 11.54 11.82
C LEU A 246 22.64 12.13 12.24
N LYS A 247 23.56 11.32 12.76
CA LYS A 247 24.90 11.78 13.13
C LYS A 247 25.78 12.04 11.90
N THR A 248 25.56 11.33 10.81
CA THR A 248 26.36 11.48 9.58
C THR A 248 25.85 12.62 8.71
N ASP A 249 24.54 12.76 8.53
CA ASP A 249 23.93 13.79 7.69
C ASP A 249 22.52 14.15 8.21
N SER A 250 22.48 14.99 9.26
CA SER A 250 21.20 15.42 9.86
C SER A 250 20.33 16.25 8.90
N ASP A 251 20.97 17.12 8.09
CA ASP A 251 20.23 18.03 7.22
C ASP A 251 19.51 17.27 6.09
N ALA A 252 20.02 16.11 5.66
CA ALA A 252 19.40 15.28 4.63
C ALA A 252 18.21 14.45 5.13
N TYR A 253 18.25 13.94 6.37
CA TYR A 253 17.31 12.90 6.81
C TYR A 253 16.39 13.31 7.96
N LEU A 254 16.67 14.42 8.67
CA LEU A 254 15.93 14.80 9.88
C LEU A 254 14.44 14.95 9.63
N GLU A 255 14.06 15.67 8.56
CA GLU A 255 12.63 15.88 8.24
C GLU A 255 11.91 14.59 7.86
N ASP A 256 12.57 13.71 7.10
CA ASP A 256 12.00 12.45 6.66
C ASP A 256 11.83 11.47 7.83
N ILE A 257 12.80 11.44 8.75
CA ILE A 257 12.74 10.66 9.99
C ILE A 257 11.67 11.21 10.92
N LEU A 258 11.59 12.54 11.09
CA LEU A 258 10.54 13.16 11.89
C LEU A 258 9.14 12.85 11.36
N ALA A 259 8.94 12.83 10.04
CA ALA A 259 7.65 12.49 9.46
C ALA A 259 7.17 11.08 9.87
N CYS A 260 8.08 10.18 10.20
CA CYS A 260 7.79 8.78 10.49
C CYS A 260 8.00 8.39 11.96
N VAL A 261 8.53 9.28 12.82
CA VAL A 261 8.90 8.94 14.20
C VAL A 261 7.73 8.42 15.04
N ILE A 262 6.53 8.92 14.82
CA ILE A 262 5.31 8.49 15.52
C ILE A 262 5.00 7.02 15.19
N LEU A 263 5.26 6.60 13.96
CA LEU A 263 5.00 5.23 13.50
C LEU A 263 5.86 4.18 14.20
N PHE A 264 7.00 4.59 14.75
CA PHE A 264 7.87 3.69 15.51
C PHE A 264 7.31 3.38 16.91
N GLN A 265 6.29 4.09 17.40
CA GLN A 265 5.67 3.90 18.73
C GLN A 265 6.72 3.72 19.84
N ILE A 266 7.73 4.58 19.82
CA ILE A 266 8.93 4.45 20.68
C ILE A 266 8.64 4.57 22.18
N ASP A 267 7.47 5.05 22.57
CA ASP A 267 6.94 5.12 23.92
C ASP A 267 6.55 3.75 24.51
N GLN A 268 6.34 2.74 23.66
CA GLN A 268 5.84 1.42 24.07
C GLN A 268 6.95 0.39 24.36
N TYR A 269 8.21 0.75 24.17
CA TYR A 269 9.33 -0.19 24.29
C TYR A 269 9.84 -0.36 25.72
N SER A 270 10.33 -1.57 26.02
CA SER A 270 10.78 -2.00 27.34
C SER A 270 11.98 -1.18 27.88
N GLU A 271 12.19 -1.23 29.20
CA GLU A 271 13.28 -0.50 29.88
C GLU A 271 14.67 -0.78 29.32
N SER A 272 14.95 -1.99 28.82
CA SER A 272 16.24 -2.36 28.22
C SER A 272 16.52 -1.67 26.89
N GLU A 273 15.49 -1.26 26.19
CA GLU A 273 15.58 -0.55 24.90
C GLU A 273 15.46 0.96 25.08
N CYS A 274 15.00 1.40 26.25
CA CYS A 274 14.73 2.79 26.57
C CYS A 274 15.98 3.69 26.43
N GLU A 275 17.17 3.18 26.80
CA GLU A 275 18.42 3.94 26.66
C GLU A 275 18.74 4.30 25.21
N LYS A 276 18.52 3.36 24.28
CA LYS A 276 18.75 3.58 22.84
C LYS A 276 17.73 4.58 22.28
N VAL A 277 16.47 4.46 22.69
CA VAL A 277 15.40 5.38 22.35
C VAL A 277 15.72 6.79 22.86
N ILE A 278 16.11 6.91 24.13
CA ILE A 278 16.49 8.20 24.74
C ILE A 278 17.64 8.84 23.98
N GLN A 279 18.65 8.06 23.61
CA GLN A 279 19.79 8.56 22.85
C GLN A 279 19.38 9.01 21.45
N PHE A 280 18.52 8.26 20.78
CA PHE A 280 17.96 8.64 19.48
C PHE A 280 17.15 9.93 19.57
N VAL A 281 16.24 10.06 20.55
CA VAL A 281 15.46 11.29 20.81
C VAL A 281 16.39 12.48 21.07
N LYS A 282 17.42 12.32 21.90
CA LYS A 282 18.41 13.38 22.15
C LYS A 282 19.14 13.78 20.88
N THR A 283 19.45 12.83 20.00
CA THR A 283 20.11 13.11 18.72
C THR A 283 19.18 13.89 17.78
N ILE A 284 17.90 13.50 17.68
CA ILE A 284 16.88 14.27 16.93
C ILE A 284 16.82 15.70 17.46
N MET A 285 16.63 15.89 18.77
CA MET A 285 16.45 17.21 19.38
C MET A 285 17.68 18.11 19.26
N LYS A 286 18.89 17.55 19.28
CA LYS A 286 20.13 18.32 19.02
C LYS A 286 20.24 18.77 17.57
N SER A 287 19.74 17.99 16.62
CA SER A 287 19.77 18.31 15.20
C SER A 287 18.64 19.23 14.78
N LEU A 288 17.67 19.44 15.68
CA LEU A 288 16.44 20.19 15.43
C LEU A 288 16.72 21.68 15.29
N LYS A 289 16.38 22.27 14.14
CA LYS A 289 16.36 23.72 13.91
C LYS A 289 14.90 24.09 13.67
N VAL A 290 14.20 24.56 14.71
CA VAL A 290 12.74 24.81 14.66
C VAL A 290 12.37 25.77 13.53
N SER A 291 13.21 26.76 13.23
CA SER A 291 12.98 27.75 12.16
C SER A 291 12.92 27.15 10.75
N THR A 292 13.44 25.95 10.54
CA THR A 292 13.49 25.29 9.23
C THR A 292 12.53 24.13 9.07
N ILE A 293 11.83 23.76 10.15
CA ILE A 293 10.92 22.60 10.16
C ILE A 293 9.62 22.90 9.43
N LYS A 294 9.17 21.94 8.64
CA LYS A 294 7.86 22.00 8.00
C LYS A 294 6.75 21.70 9.01
N THR A 295 5.60 22.35 8.83
CA THR A 295 4.42 22.17 9.69
C THR A 295 4.05 20.69 9.88
N CYS A 296 4.15 19.85 8.83
CA CYS A 296 3.83 18.43 8.92
C CYS A 296 4.73 17.64 9.90
N SER A 297 5.95 18.08 10.15
CA SER A 297 6.87 17.44 11.09
C SER A 297 6.69 17.90 12.54
N LEU A 298 5.90 18.96 12.79
CA LEU A 298 5.66 19.47 14.13
C LEU A 298 4.90 18.49 15.03
N LEU A 299 3.98 17.71 14.48
CA LEU A 299 3.27 16.68 15.24
C LEU A 299 4.24 15.68 15.89
N SER A 300 5.28 15.29 15.16
CA SER A 300 6.33 14.41 15.69
C SER A 300 7.17 15.08 16.78
N VAL A 301 7.43 16.39 16.64
CA VAL A 301 8.12 17.15 17.69
C VAL A 301 7.25 17.24 18.95
N PHE A 302 5.94 17.50 18.82
CA PHE A 302 5.00 17.49 19.94
C PHE A 302 4.93 16.13 20.63
N TYR A 303 4.83 15.06 19.84
CA TYR A 303 4.87 13.69 20.35
C TYR A 303 6.15 13.41 21.17
N LEU A 304 7.32 13.81 20.66
CA LEU A 304 8.58 13.65 21.37
C LEU A 304 8.64 14.50 22.66
N LEU A 305 8.13 15.72 22.65
CA LEU A 305 8.03 16.58 23.83
C LEU A 305 7.03 16.05 24.84
N GLU A 306 5.94 15.44 24.42
CA GLU A 306 4.93 14.86 25.32
C GLU A 306 5.45 13.63 26.06
N HIS A 307 6.10 12.70 25.35
CA HIS A 307 6.52 11.43 25.93
C HIS A 307 7.96 11.44 26.52
N PHE A 308 8.84 12.31 26.03
CA PHE A 308 10.26 12.29 26.38
C PHE A 308 10.80 13.60 26.95
N SER A 309 9.96 14.54 27.34
CA SER A 309 10.37 15.85 27.84
C SER A 309 11.36 15.78 29.01
N TYR A 310 11.29 14.75 29.85
CA TYR A 310 12.25 14.52 30.94
C TYR A 310 13.68 14.31 30.43
N ASN A 311 13.82 13.67 29.28
CA ASN A 311 15.11 13.29 28.69
C ASN A 311 15.66 14.34 27.71
N ILE A 312 14.86 15.35 27.34
CA ILE A 312 15.24 16.40 26.41
C ILE A 312 15.89 17.54 27.19
N PRO A 313 17.09 18.01 26.79
CA PRO A 313 17.69 19.18 27.42
C PRO A 313 16.92 20.43 27.00
N GLN A 314 16.51 21.24 27.98
CA GLN A 314 15.84 22.54 27.77
C GLN A 314 14.64 22.49 26.81
N PRO A 315 13.63 21.63 27.06
CA PRO A 315 12.48 21.50 26.18
C PRO A 315 11.63 22.79 26.09
N GLU A 316 11.73 23.68 27.08
CA GLU A 316 11.11 25.00 27.12
C GLU A 316 11.53 25.88 25.94
N HIS A 317 12.79 25.87 25.54
CA HIS A 317 13.27 26.69 24.42
C HIS A 317 12.71 26.20 23.07
N ILE A 318 12.52 24.88 22.91
CA ILE A 318 11.88 24.34 21.70
C ILE A 318 10.43 24.84 21.60
N ILE A 319 9.73 24.89 22.73
CA ILE A 319 8.35 25.41 22.77
C ILE A 319 8.33 26.91 22.48
N GLU A 320 9.28 27.71 23.02
CA GLU A 320 9.43 29.13 22.71
C GLU A 320 9.61 29.35 21.21
N ASP A 321 10.56 28.64 20.59
CA ASP A 321 10.83 28.75 19.15
C ASP A 321 9.59 28.37 18.31
N ILE A 322 8.83 27.35 18.72
CA ILE A 322 7.58 26.95 18.05
C ILE A 322 6.48 28.02 18.25
N MET A 323 6.44 28.65 19.42
CA MET A 323 5.48 29.71 19.68
C MET A 323 5.73 30.97 18.86
N ASP A 324 6.95 31.20 18.42
CA ASP A 324 7.32 32.35 17.56
C ASP A 324 7.04 32.05 16.06
N MET A 325 6.67 30.82 15.68
CA MET A 325 6.26 30.51 14.32
C MET A 325 4.90 31.09 13.96
N ASP A 326 4.69 31.33 12.65
CA ASP A 326 3.36 31.73 12.14
C ASP A 326 2.38 30.53 12.22
N LYS A 327 1.31 30.73 12.98
CA LYS A 327 0.27 29.72 13.25
C LYS A 327 -0.99 29.91 12.42
N SER A 328 -1.01 30.90 11.52
CA SER A 328 -2.20 31.26 10.74
C SER A 328 -2.74 30.13 9.86
N THR A 329 -1.88 29.19 9.50
CA THR A 329 -2.21 28.02 8.64
C THR A 329 -2.40 26.72 9.40
N TRP A 330 -2.31 26.73 10.73
CA TRP A 330 -2.37 25.52 11.53
C TRP A 330 -3.80 24.99 11.66
N ALA A 331 -3.97 23.68 11.49
CA ALA A 331 -5.21 23.02 11.84
C ALA A 331 -5.37 22.91 13.38
N THR A 332 -6.59 22.73 13.85
CA THR A 332 -6.92 22.63 15.29
C THR A 332 -6.12 21.54 16.00
N GLU A 333 -5.76 20.48 15.30
CA GLU A 333 -4.95 19.38 15.83
C GLU A 333 -3.56 19.84 16.30
N TYR A 334 -2.88 20.68 15.53
CA TYR A 334 -1.55 21.21 15.91
C TYR A 334 -1.63 22.06 17.18
N HIS A 335 -2.69 22.81 17.34
CA HIS A 335 -2.91 23.63 18.52
C HIS A 335 -3.15 22.78 19.78
N SER A 336 -3.97 21.74 19.67
CA SER A 336 -4.24 20.82 20.77
C SER A 336 -3.00 20.04 21.19
N GLN A 337 -2.21 19.58 20.24
CA GLN A 337 -0.97 18.85 20.50
C GLN A 337 0.11 19.77 21.11
N LEU A 338 0.24 21.01 20.64
CA LEU A 338 1.15 21.99 21.25
C LEU A 338 0.76 22.25 22.72
N LEU A 339 -0.55 22.37 23.02
CA LEU A 339 -1.01 22.57 24.39
C LEU A 339 -0.69 21.36 25.27
N SER A 340 -0.93 20.13 24.78
CA SER A 340 -0.61 18.88 25.46
C SER A 340 0.89 18.78 25.77
N ALA A 341 1.73 18.97 24.74
CA ALA A 341 3.18 18.92 24.88
C ALA A 341 3.70 19.99 25.88
N THR A 342 3.17 21.21 25.79
CA THR A 342 3.55 22.31 26.73
C THR A 342 3.12 21.99 28.15
N TYR A 343 1.95 21.40 28.34
CA TYR A 343 1.46 20.98 29.66
C TYR A 343 2.36 19.92 30.29
N GLN A 344 2.82 18.92 29.53
CA GLN A 344 3.76 17.92 30.00
C GLN A 344 5.10 18.53 30.42
N VAL A 345 5.65 19.46 29.62
CA VAL A 345 6.87 20.19 30.00
C VAL A 345 6.65 21.07 31.24
N PHE A 346 5.46 21.68 31.37
CA PHE A 346 5.10 22.50 32.54
C PHE A 346 5.04 21.65 33.82
N LEU A 347 4.49 20.44 33.78
CA LEU A 347 4.49 19.54 34.94
C LEU A 347 5.89 19.19 35.44
N LEU A 348 6.87 19.14 34.53
CA LEU A 348 8.26 18.81 34.86
C LEU A 348 9.07 20.03 35.30
N ARG A 349 8.84 21.20 34.68
CA ARG A 349 9.60 22.44 34.87
C ARG A 349 8.70 23.65 35.00
N PRO A 350 7.88 23.74 36.06
CA PRO A 350 6.86 24.77 36.18
C PRO A 350 7.43 26.20 36.19
N ALA A 351 8.58 26.40 36.86
CA ALA A 351 9.20 27.73 36.95
C ALA A 351 9.66 28.27 35.59
N ALA A 352 10.16 27.41 34.68
CA ALA A 352 10.65 27.80 33.37
C ALA A 352 9.52 28.00 32.35
N THR A 353 8.40 27.26 32.50
CA THR A 353 7.34 27.20 31.46
C THR A 353 6.06 27.92 31.88
N GLN A 354 5.95 28.48 33.08
CA GLN A 354 4.75 29.18 33.57
C GLN A 354 4.30 30.31 32.63
N ILE A 355 5.24 31.10 32.13
CA ILE A 355 4.96 32.24 31.22
C ILE A 355 4.47 31.70 29.85
N LEU A 356 5.08 30.63 29.34
CA LEU A 356 4.70 30.05 28.07
C LEU A 356 3.30 29.43 28.14
N MET A 357 3.00 28.72 29.20
CA MET A 357 1.67 28.14 29.44
C MET A 357 0.60 29.25 29.54
N GLY A 358 0.89 30.36 30.25
CA GLY A 358 -0.01 31.52 30.33
C GLY A 358 -0.27 32.16 28.95
N LYS A 359 0.77 32.36 28.15
CA LYS A 359 0.63 32.86 26.76
C LYS A 359 -0.24 31.94 25.89
N LEU A 360 -0.02 30.63 25.95
CA LEU A 360 -0.81 29.65 25.21
C LEU A 360 -2.28 29.63 25.62
N LEU A 361 -2.57 29.64 26.92
CA LEU A 361 -3.95 29.68 27.42
C LEU A 361 -4.69 30.92 26.97
N ILE A 362 -4.03 32.11 26.99
CA ILE A 362 -4.61 33.35 26.48
C ILE A 362 -4.90 33.22 24.98
N LEU A 363 -3.99 32.66 24.22
CA LEU A 363 -4.11 32.48 22.76
C LEU A 363 -5.31 31.61 22.40
N TYR A 364 -5.58 30.56 23.20
CA TYR A 364 -6.68 29.61 22.95
C TYR A 364 -8.01 30.00 23.58
N LEU A 365 -8.03 30.89 24.57
CA LEU A 365 -9.28 31.47 25.09
C LEU A 365 -9.94 32.46 24.10
N HIS A 366 -9.18 32.92 23.12
CA HIS A 366 -9.64 33.89 22.10
C HIS A 366 -9.86 33.24 20.71
N MET A 367 -9.63 31.93 20.56
CA MET A 367 -9.97 31.12 19.36
C MET A 367 -11.30 30.41 19.53
#